data_92e820e10b9421ea7485af2982bd28ab
#
_entry.id   92e820e10b9421ea7485af2982bd28ab
#
_cell.length_a   1.000
_cell.length_b   1.000
_cell.length_c   1.000
_cell.angle_alpha   90.00
_cell.angle_beta   90.00
_cell.angle_gamma   90.00
#
_symmetry.space_group_name_H-M   'P 1'
#
loop_
_entity.id
_entity.type
_entity.pdbx_description
1 polymer ?
#
loop_
_entity_poly.entity_id
_entity_poly.type
_entity_poly.pdbx_seq_one_letter_code
_entity_poly.pdbx_strand_id
1 'polypeptide(L)'
;MRPNGRKILVVDDNVEYVDMVRRLLESRDFQVSIATNGRAAVEKVVSDIPELVLLDLKLPDIPGEEVLNRIKEIDKDVAVVVVTGFGGEEVAVDLMRRGALDFLSKPIENEVLFGAVKNALEIRDAQTEGRQYERYPSLDRFFPFLAHEVRNPLHAISGALAIIQRRSDSKDELLSQSIKIINEEVQHLNEFVQECLNFVRPPNSGRFAEVEINEVTSVVINIVSHIYESESKEIKIVKELEPGLPKIYANYEEIKQAFLNIVKNAFEAMPEGGMLTIKARRQPDSPRHIQLVFIDTGVGIKQKNLESLFNPFFTTKLRGTGLGLAICRRIIAERYHGKIHIESEENKGTAVKIELPVGRRLGDNTRSEE
;
A
#
# COMPACT_ATOMS: atom_id res chain seq x y z
N MET A 1 -7.79 11.13 18.87
CA MET A 1 -8.43 12.02 17.90
C MET A 1 -9.37 12.95 18.64
N ARG A 2 -9.25 14.27 18.50
CA ARG A 2 -10.19 15.22 19.09
C ARG A 2 -11.19 15.61 18.01
N PRO A 3 -12.46 15.16 18.00
CA PRO A 3 -13.47 15.53 17.02
C PRO A 3 -14.00 16.95 17.18
N ASN A 4 -13.82 17.57 18.35
CA ASN A 4 -14.48 18.83 18.69
C ASN A 4 -14.10 19.99 17.77
N GLY A 5 -15.05 20.43 16.93
CA GLY A 5 -15.03 21.69 16.25
C GLY A 5 -14.40 21.71 14.84
N ARG A 6 -14.07 20.57 14.24
CA ARG A 6 -13.56 20.54 12.87
C ARG A 6 -14.62 20.95 11.86
N LYS A 7 -14.24 21.80 10.91
CA LYS A 7 -15.13 22.38 9.92
C LYS A 7 -15.20 21.54 8.65
N ILE A 8 -16.40 21.16 8.27
CA ILE A 8 -16.69 20.41 7.05
C ILE A 8 -17.66 21.22 6.18
N LEU A 9 -17.36 21.36 4.89
CA LEU A 9 -18.28 21.91 3.91
C LEU A 9 -18.91 20.78 3.10
N VAL A 10 -20.25 20.74 3.06
CA VAL A 10 -21.01 19.78 2.23
C VAL A 10 -21.56 20.53 1.03
N VAL A 11 -21.26 20.04 -0.18
CA VAL A 11 -21.62 20.66 -1.46
C VAL A 11 -22.43 19.70 -2.30
N ASP A 12 -23.70 20.01 -2.49
CA ASP A 12 -24.63 19.18 -3.26
C ASP A 12 -25.88 20.02 -3.58
N ASP A 13 -26.45 19.88 -4.76
CA ASP A 13 -27.66 20.62 -5.18
C ASP A 13 -28.95 20.07 -4.56
N ASN A 14 -28.90 18.85 -4.05
CA ASN A 14 -30.01 18.22 -3.34
C ASN A 14 -30.04 18.65 -1.88
N VAL A 15 -30.92 19.62 -1.57
CA VAL A 15 -31.07 20.21 -0.23
C VAL A 15 -31.42 19.17 0.84
N GLU A 16 -32.26 18.16 0.52
CA GLU A 16 -32.63 17.12 1.48
C GLU A 16 -31.42 16.24 1.82
N TYR A 17 -30.62 15.90 0.83
CA TYR A 17 -29.40 15.13 1.03
C TYR A 17 -28.37 15.89 1.87
N VAL A 18 -28.15 17.16 1.55
CA VAL A 18 -27.24 18.04 2.31
C VAL A 18 -27.67 18.14 3.78
N ASP A 19 -28.96 18.35 4.05
CA ASP A 19 -29.49 18.42 5.42
C ASP A 19 -29.34 17.09 6.18
N MET A 20 -29.54 15.98 5.51
CA MET A 20 -29.32 14.64 6.09
C MET A 20 -27.84 14.45 6.48
N VAL A 21 -26.92 14.72 5.55
CA VAL A 21 -25.47 14.59 5.78
C VAL A 21 -25.01 15.55 6.88
N ARG A 22 -25.50 16.80 6.88
CA ARG A 22 -25.20 17.78 7.92
C ARG A 22 -25.56 17.23 9.32
N ARG A 23 -26.82 16.83 9.53
CA ARG A 23 -27.27 16.28 10.82
C ARG A 23 -26.43 15.09 11.26
N LEU A 24 -26.08 14.23 10.31
CA LEU A 24 -25.28 13.05 10.57
C LEU A 24 -23.88 13.42 11.05
N LEU A 25 -23.21 14.39 10.42
CA LEU A 25 -21.87 14.86 10.81
C LEU A 25 -21.91 15.67 12.11
N GLU A 26 -22.91 16.54 12.29
CA GLU A 26 -23.11 17.30 13.52
C GLU A 26 -23.33 16.38 14.74
N SER A 27 -23.97 15.21 14.56
CA SER A 27 -24.13 14.20 15.61
C SER A 27 -22.81 13.61 16.11
N ARG A 28 -21.70 13.86 15.39
CA ARG A 28 -20.34 13.44 15.72
C ARG A 28 -19.41 14.63 16.02
N ASP A 29 -19.97 15.76 16.47
CA ASP A 29 -19.27 16.96 16.88
C ASP A 29 -18.49 17.69 15.79
N PHE A 30 -18.86 17.54 14.50
CA PHE A 30 -18.32 18.36 13.41
C PHE A 30 -19.12 19.66 13.26
N GLN A 31 -18.42 20.74 12.86
CA GLN A 31 -19.07 21.99 12.43
C GLN A 31 -19.31 21.90 10.92
N VAL A 32 -20.59 21.96 10.49
CA VAL A 32 -20.92 21.74 9.09
C VAL A 32 -21.48 22.98 8.46
N SER A 33 -20.86 23.45 7.38
CA SER A 33 -21.43 24.44 6.45
C SER A 33 -21.90 23.75 5.18
N ILE A 34 -22.86 24.34 4.48
CA ILE A 34 -23.48 23.74 3.29
C ILE A 34 -23.44 24.70 2.12
N ALA A 35 -23.26 24.20 0.90
CA ALA A 35 -23.42 24.94 -0.34
C ALA A 35 -24.24 24.09 -1.33
N THR A 36 -25.15 24.74 -2.07
CA THR A 36 -26.06 24.08 -3.03
C THR A 36 -25.64 24.29 -4.49
N ASN A 37 -24.51 24.93 -4.71
CA ASN A 37 -23.94 25.18 -6.04
C ASN A 37 -22.42 25.41 -5.93
N GLY A 38 -21.72 25.34 -7.05
CA GLY A 38 -20.27 25.41 -7.09
C GLY A 38 -19.69 26.76 -6.73
N ARG A 39 -20.34 27.87 -7.12
CA ARG A 39 -19.86 29.22 -6.76
C ARG A 39 -19.94 29.46 -5.25
N ALA A 40 -21.06 29.12 -4.64
CA ALA A 40 -21.23 29.21 -3.19
C ALA A 40 -20.21 28.28 -2.45
N ALA A 41 -19.88 27.13 -3.03
CA ALA A 41 -18.86 26.26 -2.46
C ALA A 41 -17.49 26.94 -2.44
N VAL A 42 -17.06 27.54 -3.55
CA VAL A 42 -15.76 28.25 -3.65
C VAL A 42 -15.71 29.43 -2.69
N GLU A 43 -16.78 30.22 -2.61
CA GLU A 43 -16.88 31.36 -1.67
C GLU A 43 -16.75 30.90 -0.21
N LYS A 44 -17.40 29.78 0.15
CA LYS A 44 -17.36 29.22 1.51
C LYS A 44 -16.01 28.59 1.86
N VAL A 45 -15.27 28.08 0.90
CA VAL A 45 -13.89 27.65 1.15
C VAL A 45 -13.03 28.82 1.62
N VAL A 46 -13.22 30.00 1.04
CA VAL A 46 -12.48 31.21 1.44
C VAL A 46 -12.97 31.77 2.77
N SER A 47 -14.31 31.86 3.00
CA SER A 47 -14.87 32.48 4.20
C SER A 47 -14.79 31.60 5.44
N ASP A 48 -15.13 30.35 5.32
CA ASP A 48 -15.30 29.40 6.45
C ASP A 48 -14.03 28.64 6.77
N ILE A 49 -13.09 28.54 5.78
CA ILE A 49 -11.83 27.82 5.86
C ILE A 49 -12.10 26.38 6.35
N PRO A 50 -12.83 25.55 5.59
CA PRO A 50 -13.15 24.20 5.99
C PRO A 50 -11.91 23.32 5.93
N GLU A 51 -11.85 22.32 6.80
CA GLU A 51 -10.78 21.33 6.80
C GLU A 51 -11.03 20.20 5.78
N LEU A 52 -12.32 19.96 5.48
CA LEU A 52 -12.76 18.95 4.54
C LEU A 52 -13.96 19.46 3.74
N VAL A 53 -14.00 19.12 2.45
CA VAL A 53 -15.13 19.36 1.55
C VAL A 53 -15.66 18.02 1.05
N LEU A 54 -16.95 17.76 1.27
CA LEU A 54 -17.72 16.70 0.59
C LEU A 54 -18.33 17.32 -0.66
N LEU A 55 -17.93 16.90 -1.85
CA LEU A 55 -18.24 17.56 -3.12
C LEU A 55 -19.01 16.66 -4.07
N ASP A 56 -20.23 17.06 -4.46
CA ASP A 56 -20.88 16.43 -5.63
C ASP A 56 -20.31 16.98 -6.93
N LEU A 57 -20.23 16.13 -7.94
CA LEU A 57 -19.81 16.51 -9.29
C LEU A 57 -20.91 17.20 -10.08
N LYS A 58 -22.18 16.83 -9.82
CA LYS A 58 -23.31 17.36 -10.55
C LYS A 58 -23.88 18.57 -9.82
N LEU A 59 -23.41 19.75 -10.20
CA LEU A 59 -23.86 21.03 -9.66
C LEU A 59 -24.53 21.86 -10.74
N PRO A 60 -25.49 22.76 -10.40
CA PRO A 60 -26.32 23.46 -11.38
C PRO A 60 -25.61 24.58 -12.14
N ASP A 61 -24.47 25.08 -11.66
CA ASP A 61 -23.78 26.28 -12.18
C ASP A 61 -22.42 25.98 -12.81
N ILE A 62 -21.55 25.27 -12.12
CA ILE A 62 -20.22 24.83 -12.61
C ILE A 62 -19.98 23.37 -12.28
N PRO A 63 -19.31 22.62 -13.17
CA PRO A 63 -18.99 21.21 -12.92
C PRO A 63 -18.17 21.01 -11.64
N GLY A 64 -18.44 19.94 -10.88
CA GLY A 64 -17.73 19.66 -9.64
C GLY A 64 -16.23 19.48 -9.82
N GLU A 65 -15.78 18.97 -10.99
CA GLU A 65 -14.36 18.88 -11.34
C GLU A 65 -13.68 20.26 -11.40
N GLU A 66 -14.40 21.29 -11.88
CA GLU A 66 -13.89 22.65 -11.91
C GLU A 66 -13.89 23.26 -10.48
N VAL A 67 -14.90 22.93 -9.67
CA VAL A 67 -14.95 23.31 -8.25
C VAL A 67 -13.76 22.72 -7.51
N LEU A 68 -13.44 21.43 -7.72
CA LEU A 68 -12.28 20.78 -7.15
C LEU A 68 -10.97 21.50 -7.49
N ASN A 69 -10.76 21.83 -8.77
CA ASN A 69 -9.58 22.54 -9.22
C ASN A 69 -9.45 23.90 -8.51
N ARG A 70 -10.53 24.69 -8.46
CA ARG A 70 -10.55 26.02 -7.80
C ARG A 70 -10.30 25.92 -6.30
N ILE A 71 -10.86 24.90 -5.63
CA ILE A 71 -10.59 24.65 -4.21
C ILE A 71 -9.10 24.41 -3.99
N LYS A 72 -8.48 23.57 -4.84
CA LYS A 72 -7.06 23.24 -4.74
C LYS A 72 -6.11 24.37 -5.12
N GLU A 73 -6.56 25.31 -5.94
CA GLU A 73 -5.85 26.57 -6.22
C GLU A 73 -5.88 27.52 -5.02
N ILE A 74 -7.01 27.59 -4.28
CA ILE A 74 -7.18 28.44 -3.10
C ILE A 74 -6.39 27.87 -1.91
N ASP A 75 -6.58 26.60 -1.63
CA ASP A 75 -5.90 25.89 -0.54
C ASP A 75 -5.63 24.43 -0.92
N LYS A 76 -4.34 24.11 -1.11
CA LYS A 76 -3.90 22.77 -1.47
C LYS A 76 -4.11 21.74 -0.34
N ASP A 77 -4.17 22.23 0.90
CA ASP A 77 -4.24 21.39 2.10
C ASP A 77 -5.69 21.05 2.49
N VAL A 78 -6.70 21.69 1.92
CA VAL A 78 -8.10 21.31 2.15
C VAL A 78 -8.34 19.89 1.64
N ALA A 79 -8.83 19.02 2.52
CA ALA A 79 -9.24 17.68 2.13
C ALA A 79 -10.50 17.73 1.24
N VAL A 80 -10.51 17.09 0.08
CA VAL A 80 -11.71 16.99 -0.76
C VAL A 80 -12.07 15.53 -0.97
N VAL A 81 -13.27 15.16 -0.57
CA VAL A 81 -13.89 13.84 -0.83
C VAL A 81 -15.04 14.05 -1.81
N VAL A 82 -14.97 13.40 -2.96
CA VAL A 82 -16.02 13.49 -3.96
C VAL A 82 -17.12 12.49 -3.64
N VAL A 83 -18.38 12.95 -3.68
CA VAL A 83 -19.57 12.16 -3.35
C VAL A 83 -20.58 12.31 -4.46
N THR A 84 -20.72 11.32 -5.34
CA THR A 84 -21.58 11.44 -6.51
C THR A 84 -22.32 10.17 -6.88
N GLY A 85 -23.48 10.30 -7.51
CA GLY A 85 -24.20 9.20 -8.14
C GLY A 85 -23.74 8.94 -9.59
N PHE A 86 -22.81 9.72 -10.11
CA PHE A 86 -22.33 9.67 -11.49
C PHE A 86 -20.81 9.52 -11.53
N GLY A 87 -20.32 8.49 -12.22
CA GLY A 87 -18.90 8.34 -12.51
C GLY A 87 -18.49 6.86 -12.52
N GLY A 88 -17.84 6.43 -13.59
CA GLY A 88 -17.12 5.16 -13.67
C GLY A 88 -15.70 5.30 -13.12
N GLU A 89 -14.94 4.22 -13.13
CA GLU A 89 -13.55 4.15 -12.65
C GLU A 89 -12.64 5.21 -13.29
N GLU A 90 -12.83 5.54 -14.56
CA GLU A 90 -12.04 6.57 -15.26
C GLU A 90 -12.22 7.97 -14.66
N VAL A 91 -13.44 8.32 -14.25
CA VAL A 91 -13.75 9.61 -13.62
C VAL A 91 -13.11 9.69 -12.23
N ALA A 92 -13.19 8.62 -11.45
CA ALA A 92 -12.55 8.54 -10.13
C ALA A 92 -11.03 8.74 -10.23
N VAL A 93 -10.36 8.10 -11.19
CA VAL A 93 -8.91 8.26 -11.44
C VAL A 93 -8.54 9.70 -11.78
N ASP A 94 -9.32 10.36 -12.64
CA ASP A 94 -9.04 11.76 -13.04
C ASP A 94 -9.20 12.71 -11.84
N LEU A 95 -10.24 12.52 -11.04
CA LEU A 95 -10.48 13.32 -9.83
C LEU A 95 -9.37 13.18 -8.79
N MET A 96 -8.87 11.96 -8.61
CA MET A 96 -7.74 11.70 -7.71
C MET A 96 -6.46 12.40 -8.21
N ARG A 97 -6.22 12.40 -9.53
CA ARG A 97 -5.09 13.14 -10.14
C ARG A 97 -5.21 14.66 -9.94
N ARG A 98 -6.43 15.18 -9.88
CA ARG A 98 -6.71 16.59 -9.61
C ARG A 98 -6.66 16.95 -8.12
N GLY A 99 -6.39 15.96 -7.24
CA GLY A 99 -6.16 16.17 -5.81
C GLY A 99 -7.37 15.89 -4.93
N ALA A 100 -8.41 15.21 -5.40
CA ALA A 100 -9.40 14.61 -4.52
C ALA A 100 -8.72 13.55 -3.64
N LEU A 101 -9.11 13.47 -2.38
CA LEU A 101 -8.54 12.48 -1.45
C LEU A 101 -9.33 11.17 -1.43
N ASP A 102 -10.60 11.20 -1.82
CA ASP A 102 -11.46 10.02 -1.86
C ASP A 102 -12.65 10.23 -2.80
N PHE A 103 -13.28 9.12 -3.21
CA PHE A 103 -14.45 9.10 -4.06
C PHE A 103 -15.48 8.14 -3.49
N LEU A 104 -16.72 8.59 -3.30
CA LEU A 104 -17.82 7.80 -2.78
C LEU A 104 -19.01 7.81 -3.75
N SER A 105 -19.52 6.64 -4.10
CA SER A 105 -20.73 6.50 -4.91
C SER A 105 -21.99 6.58 -4.06
N LYS A 106 -22.97 7.40 -4.47
CA LYS A 106 -24.31 7.41 -3.89
C LYS A 106 -25.12 6.19 -4.37
N PRO A 107 -25.94 5.54 -3.51
CA PRO A 107 -26.20 5.84 -2.10
C PRO A 107 -25.06 5.39 -1.17
N ILE A 108 -24.76 6.17 -0.14
CA ILE A 108 -23.63 5.92 0.78
C ILE A 108 -24.17 5.46 2.13
N GLU A 109 -23.63 4.38 2.67
CA GLU A 109 -23.86 3.96 4.03
C GLU A 109 -23.16 4.90 5.03
N ASN A 110 -23.82 5.18 6.16
CA ASN A 110 -23.32 6.11 7.17
C ASN A 110 -21.91 5.78 7.67
N GLU A 111 -21.59 4.50 7.84
CA GLU A 111 -20.28 4.06 8.32
C GLU A 111 -19.18 4.30 7.28
N VAL A 112 -19.50 4.13 6.00
CA VAL A 112 -18.58 4.40 4.88
C VAL A 112 -18.28 5.90 4.79
N LEU A 113 -19.31 6.76 4.91
CA LEU A 113 -19.14 8.21 4.91
C LEU A 113 -18.25 8.66 6.09
N PHE A 114 -18.52 8.16 7.32
CA PHE A 114 -17.69 8.49 8.47
C PHE A 114 -16.25 8.00 8.34
N GLY A 115 -16.07 6.81 7.80
CA GLY A 115 -14.74 6.26 7.51
C GLY A 115 -13.94 7.18 6.57
N ALA A 116 -14.55 7.62 5.47
CA ALA A 116 -13.94 8.51 4.49
C ALA A 116 -13.63 9.89 5.09
N VAL A 117 -14.56 10.49 5.83
CA VAL A 117 -14.36 11.78 6.52
C VAL A 117 -13.20 11.70 7.50
N LYS A 118 -13.20 10.70 8.38
CA LYS A 118 -12.14 10.50 9.36
C LYS A 118 -10.78 10.36 8.70
N ASN A 119 -10.72 9.50 7.71
CA ASN A 119 -9.50 9.26 6.96
C ASN A 119 -8.99 10.52 6.25
N ALA A 120 -9.88 11.31 5.60
CA ALA A 120 -9.50 12.52 4.88
C ALA A 120 -8.92 13.60 5.82
N LEU A 121 -9.45 13.68 7.03
CA LEU A 121 -8.93 14.60 8.05
C LEU A 121 -7.57 14.14 8.62
N GLU A 122 -7.37 12.83 8.82
CA GLU A 122 -6.08 12.29 9.28
C GLU A 122 -4.94 12.55 8.29
N ILE A 123 -5.22 12.45 6.99
CA ILE A 123 -4.22 12.75 5.95
C ILE A 123 -3.90 14.23 5.90
N ARG A 124 -4.91 15.09 5.95
CA ARG A 124 -4.71 16.54 5.99
C ARG A 124 -3.81 16.94 7.18
N ASP A 125 -4.07 16.37 8.36
CA ASP A 125 -3.26 16.63 9.56
C ASP A 125 -1.80 16.21 9.35
N ALA A 126 -1.56 15.04 8.77
CA ALA A 126 -0.22 14.56 8.46
C ALA A 126 0.51 15.46 7.43
N GLN A 127 -0.22 16.05 6.49
CA GLN A 127 0.33 16.99 5.50
C GLN A 127 0.68 18.35 6.11
N THR A 128 -0.17 18.88 7.01
CA THR A 128 0.05 20.18 7.66
C THR A 128 1.12 20.16 8.75
N GLU A 129 1.37 19.04 9.40
CA GLU A 129 2.43 18.90 10.42
C GLU A 129 3.86 18.85 9.85
N GLY A 130 4.04 19.08 8.55
CA GLY A 130 5.36 19.23 7.92
C GLY A 130 6.23 17.98 7.94
N ARG A 131 5.66 16.80 8.15
CA ARG A 131 6.39 15.55 8.05
C ARG A 131 6.45 15.11 6.60
N GLN A 132 7.67 15.01 6.08
CA GLN A 132 8.05 14.56 4.74
C GLN A 132 7.37 13.23 4.34
N TYR A 133 6.13 13.31 3.87
CA TYR A 133 5.48 12.27 3.08
C TYR A 133 5.07 12.85 1.71
N GLU A 134 5.98 13.58 1.08
CA GLU A 134 5.87 13.86 -0.34
C GLU A 134 6.17 12.57 -1.12
N ARG A 135 5.11 11.87 -1.55
CA ARG A 135 5.05 11.30 -2.91
C ARG A 135 3.80 10.51 -3.30
N TYR A 136 2.96 9.97 -2.38
CA TYR A 136 1.84 9.10 -2.80
C TYR A 136 0.53 9.20 -1.98
N PRO A 137 -0.04 10.40 -1.61
CA PRO A 137 -1.30 10.45 -0.84
C PRO A 137 -2.53 9.93 -1.61
N SER A 138 -2.53 10.07 -2.93
CA SER A 138 -3.64 9.66 -3.79
C SER A 138 -3.69 8.16 -4.08
N LEU A 139 -2.55 7.48 -4.11
CA LEU A 139 -2.46 6.03 -4.31
C LEU A 139 -2.90 5.25 -3.08
N ASP A 140 -2.66 5.77 -1.87
CA ASP A 140 -2.97 5.10 -0.60
C ASP A 140 -4.46 4.80 -0.38
N ARG A 141 -5.36 5.40 -1.14
CA ARG A 141 -6.81 5.25 -1.01
C ARG A 141 -7.48 4.64 -2.21
N PHE A 142 -6.96 4.89 -3.39
CA PHE A 142 -7.47 4.31 -4.62
C PHE A 142 -7.30 2.78 -4.63
N PHE A 143 -6.15 2.28 -4.17
CA PHE A 143 -5.88 0.84 -4.15
C PHE A 143 -6.75 0.01 -3.21
N PRO A 144 -7.10 0.42 -1.98
CA PRO A 144 -8.05 -0.34 -1.16
C PRO A 144 -9.43 -0.47 -1.80
N PHE A 145 -9.91 0.58 -2.45
CA PHE A 145 -11.17 0.54 -3.20
C PHE A 145 -11.07 -0.42 -4.39
N LEU A 146 -10.05 -0.28 -5.26
CA LEU A 146 -9.80 -1.20 -6.36
C LEU A 146 -9.67 -2.65 -5.87
N ALA A 147 -8.93 -2.84 -4.78
CA ALA A 147 -8.75 -4.16 -4.22
C ALA A 147 -10.07 -4.78 -3.71
N HIS A 148 -10.98 -3.99 -3.16
CA HIS A 148 -12.30 -4.45 -2.74
C HIS A 148 -13.19 -4.78 -3.94
N GLU A 149 -13.25 -3.89 -4.93
CA GLU A 149 -14.04 -4.05 -6.14
C GLU A 149 -13.54 -5.20 -7.04
N VAL A 150 -12.22 -5.43 -7.09
CA VAL A 150 -11.65 -6.57 -7.81
C VAL A 150 -11.83 -7.88 -7.04
N ARG A 151 -11.73 -7.87 -5.70
CA ARG A 151 -11.89 -9.08 -4.89
C ARG A 151 -13.30 -9.65 -4.94
N ASN A 152 -14.34 -8.80 -5.00
CA ASN A 152 -15.74 -9.23 -5.04
C ASN A 152 -16.06 -10.12 -6.26
N PRO A 153 -15.77 -9.73 -7.53
CA PRO A 153 -15.97 -10.60 -8.68
C PRO A 153 -15.07 -11.84 -8.67
N LEU A 154 -13.86 -11.74 -8.11
CA LEU A 154 -12.97 -12.90 -7.98
C LEU A 154 -13.50 -13.96 -7.03
N HIS A 155 -14.11 -13.57 -5.91
CA HIS A 155 -14.79 -14.51 -5.01
C HIS A 155 -15.98 -15.18 -5.69
N ALA A 156 -16.76 -14.43 -6.50
CA ALA A 156 -17.87 -14.98 -7.27
C ALA A 156 -17.40 -16.00 -8.34
N ILE A 157 -16.31 -15.69 -9.05
CA ILE A 157 -15.68 -16.60 -10.03
C ILE A 157 -15.13 -17.85 -9.35
N SER A 158 -14.43 -17.69 -8.22
CA SER A 158 -13.92 -18.83 -7.46
C SER A 158 -15.03 -19.73 -6.93
N GLY A 159 -16.14 -19.15 -6.49
CA GLY A 159 -17.34 -19.90 -6.08
C GLY A 159 -17.98 -20.67 -7.24
N ALA A 160 -18.09 -20.05 -8.39
CA ALA A 160 -18.63 -20.69 -9.60
C ALA A 160 -17.75 -21.87 -10.08
N LEU A 161 -16.43 -21.71 -10.03
CA LEU A 161 -15.46 -22.76 -10.35
C LEU A 161 -15.56 -23.94 -9.37
N ALA A 162 -15.70 -23.69 -8.09
CA ALA A 162 -15.88 -24.74 -7.09
C ALA A 162 -17.17 -25.56 -7.35
N ILE A 163 -18.24 -24.93 -7.86
CA ILE A 163 -19.48 -25.62 -8.24
C ILE A 163 -19.26 -26.47 -9.48
N ILE A 164 -18.57 -25.97 -10.51
CA ILE A 164 -18.23 -26.72 -11.73
C ILE A 164 -17.38 -27.94 -11.38
N GLN A 165 -16.35 -27.79 -10.55
CA GLN A 165 -15.48 -28.88 -10.11
C GLN A 165 -16.24 -29.98 -9.35
N ARG A 166 -17.22 -29.63 -8.52
CA ARG A 166 -18.04 -30.60 -7.77
C ARG A 166 -19.03 -31.37 -8.64
N ARG A 167 -19.42 -30.82 -9.79
CA ARG A 167 -20.38 -31.46 -10.75
C ARG A 167 -19.69 -32.17 -11.92
N SER A 168 -18.39 -32.03 -12.04
CA SER A 168 -17.63 -32.57 -13.17
C SER A 168 -17.17 -34.02 -12.86
N ASP A 169 -18.03 -34.97 -13.14
CA ASP A 169 -17.65 -36.38 -13.34
C ASP A 169 -17.05 -36.65 -14.72
N SER A 170 -16.82 -35.60 -15.51
CA SER A 170 -16.33 -35.73 -16.88
C SER A 170 -14.82 -35.87 -16.92
N LYS A 171 -14.34 -36.94 -17.53
CA LYS A 171 -12.94 -37.19 -17.92
C LYS A 171 -12.49 -36.30 -19.09
N ASP A 172 -12.99 -35.09 -19.20
CA ASP A 172 -12.60 -34.15 -20.26
C ASP A 172 -11.37 -33.37 -19.82
N GLU A 173 -10.22 -33.79 -20.35
CA GLU A 173 -8.89 -33.25 -20.03
C GLU A 173 -8.81 -31.72 -20.36
N LEU A 174 -9.48 -31.27 -21.43
CA LEU A 174 -9.53 -29.86 -21.80
C LEU A 174 -10.33 -29.03 -20.80
N LEU A 175 -11.41 -29.55 -20.24
CA LEU A 175 -12.18 -28.89 -19.21
C LEU A 175 -11.36 -28.76 -17.92
N SER A 176 -10.67 -29.83 -17.52
CA SER A 176 -9.79 -29.83 -16.35
C SER A 176 -8.64 -28.84 -16.49
N GLN A 177 -8.00 -28.77 -17.67
CA GLN A 177 -6.95 -27.80 -17.95
C GLN A 177 -7.49 -26.35 -17.94
N SER A 178 -8.66 -26.11 -18.51
CA SER A 178 -9.29 -24.79 -18.50
C SER A 178 -9.63 -24.31 -17.10
N ILE A 179 -10.18 -25.19 -16.27
CA ILE A 179 -10.45 -24.93 -14.85
C ILE A 179 -9.16 -24.62 -14.10
N LYS A 180 -8.09 -25.36 -14.35
CA LYS A 180 -6.78 -25.12 -13.74
C LYS A 180 -6.24 -23.74 -14.08
N ILE A 181 -6.27 -23.35 -15.36
CA ILE A 181 -5.82 -22.02 -15.82
C ILE A 181 -6.62 -20.91 -15.13
N ILE A 182 -7.95 -21.04 -15.08
CA ILE A 182 -8.81 -20.04 -14.45
C ILE A 182 -8.49 -19.93 -12.95
N ASN A 183 -8.27 -21.06 -12.26
CA ASN A 183 -7.88 -21.04 -10.85
C ASN A 183 -6.52 -20.33 -10.62
N GLU A 184 -5.53 -20.61 -11.48
CA GLU A 184 -4.23 -19.97 -11.43
C GLU A 184 -4.32 -18.45 -11.63
N GLU A 185 -5.12 -17.99 -12.61
CA GLU A 185 -5.30 -16.56 -12.86
C GLU A 185 -6.09 -15.86 -11.74
N VAL A 186 -7.10 -16.52 -11.19
CA VAL A 186 -7.85 -16.01 -10.03
C VAL A 186 -6.93 -15.88 -8.82
N GLN A 187 -6.07 -16.87 -8.58
CA GLN A 187 -5.10 -16.81 -7.49
C GLN A 187 -4.09 -15.68 -7.70
N HIS A 188 -3.57 -15.54 -8.91
CA HIS A 188 -2.65 -14.46 -9.28
C HIS A 188 -3.26 -13.07 -9.08
N LEU A 189 -4.52 -12.88 -9.47
CA LEU A 189 -5.23 -11.62 -9.22
C LEU A 189 -5.42 -11.34 -7.72
N ASN A 190 -5.74 -12.37 -6.93
CA ASN A 190 -5.83 -12.21 -5.47
C ASN A 190 -4.50 -11.81 -4.84
N GLU A 191 -3.40 -12.40 -5.28
CA GLU A 191 -2.05 -12.05 -4.84
C GLU A 191 -1.70 -10.61 -5.22
N PHE A 192 -2.00 -10.21 -6.46
CA PHE A 192 -1.83 -8.83 -6.95
C PHE A 192 -2.58 -7.81 -6.08
N VAL A 193 -3.87 -8.06 -5.83
CA VAL A 193 -4.70 -7.21 -4.97
C VAL A 193 -4.12 -7.13 -3.56
N GLN A 194 -3.65 -8.25 -3.02
CA GLN A 194 -3.08 -8.29 -1.69
C GLN A 194 -1.74 -7.53 -1.61
N GLU A 195 -0.90 -7.59 -2.64
CA GLU A 195 0.32 -6.80 -2.73
C GLU A 195 0.02 -5.31 -2.85
N CYS A 196 -0.99 -4.92 -3.64
CA CYS A 196 -1.46 -3.54 -3.71
C CYS A 196 -1.93 -3.04 -2.34
N LEU A 197 -2.75 -3.83 -1.63
CA LEU A 197 -3.22 -3.49 -0.28
C LEU A 197 -2.07 -3.34 0.72
N ASN A 198 -1.09 -4.23 0.65
CA ASN A 198 0.09 -4.17 1.51
C ASN A 198 0.98 -2.97 1.19
N PHE A 199 1.05 -2.58 -0.09
CA PHE A 199 1.75 -1.36 -0.51
C PHE A 199 1.06 -0.09 0.01
N VAL A 200 -0.27 -0.08 0.10
CA VAL A 200 -1.08 1.08 0.50
C VAL A 200 -1.26 1.19 2.02
N ARG A 201 -1.17 0.08 2.77
CA ARG A 201 -1.37 0.11 4.22
C ARG A 201 -0.51 1.17 4.89
N PRO A 202 -1.15 2.07 5.69
CA PRO A 202 -0.40 3.06 6.46
C PRO A 202 0.53 2.36 7.45
N PRO A 203 1.72 2.90 7.70
CA PRO A 203 2.75 2.29 8.52
C PRO A 203 2.42 2.13 10.01
N ASN A 204 1.20 2.41 10.46
CA ASN A 204 0.83 2.45 11.88
C ASN A 204 -0.04 1.28 12.38
N SER A 205 -0.30 0.26 11.59
CA SER A 205 -1.31 -0.78 11.91
C SER A 205 -0.80 -2.02 12.66
N GLY A 206 0.40 -2.02 13.24
CA GLY A 206 0.93 -3.18 13.94
C GLY A 206 1.63 -2.88 15.28
N ARG A 207 1.70 -3.88 16.17
CA ARG A 207 2.45 -3.76 17.42
C ARG A 207 3.95 -3.77 17.15
N PHE A 208 4.66 -2.76 17.64
CA PHE A 208 6.10 -2.76 17.71
C PHE A 208 6.58 -3.60 18.90
N ALA A 209 7.55 -4.45 18.66
CA ALA A 209 8.17 -5.30 19.66
C ALA A 209 9.65 -5.47 19.38
N GLU A 210 10.36 -6.07 20.30
CA GLU A 210 11.71 -6.58 20.06
C GLU A 210 11.66 -7.75 19.09
N VAL A 211 12.29 -7.62 17.93
CA VAL A 211 12.32 -8.63 16.85
C VAL A 211 13.73 -9.19 16.73
N GLU A 212 13.82 -10.52 16.72
CA GLU A 212 15.05 -11.25 16.51
C GLU A 212 15.21 -11.57 15.01
N ILE A 213 16.20 -10.95 14.39
CA ILE A 213 16.41 -11.02 12.93
C ILE A 213 16.67 -12.44 12.44
N ASN A 214 17.42 -13.24 13.19
CA ASN A 214 17.74 -14.62 12.83
C ASN A 214 16.48 -15.51 12.81
N GLU A 215 15.54 -15.27 13.74
CA GLU A 215 14.25 -15.96 13.78
C GLU A 215 13.42 -15.62 12.55
N VAL A 216 13.23 -14.32 12.25
CA VAL A 216 12.47 -13.87 11.06
C VAL A 216 13.08 -14.46 9.80
N THR A 217 14.40 -14.42 9.66
CA THR A 217 15.12 -14.97 8.51
C THR A 217 14.84 -16.48 8.36
N SER A 218 14.87 -17.22 9.45
CA SER A 218 14.62 -18.66 9.43
C SER A 218 13.18 -19.01 9.04
N VAL A 219 12.21 -18.25 9.58
CA VAL A 219 10.78 -18.40 9.22
C VAL A 219 10.54 -18.11 7.74
N VAL A 220 11.12 -17.04 7.21
CA VAL A 220 10.99 -16.68 5.79
C VAL A 220 11.56 -17.73 4.88
N ILE A 221 12.75 -18.26 5.19
CA ILE A 221 13.38 -19.32 4.41
C ILE A 221 12.46 -20.55 4.37
N ASN A 222 11.92 -20.98 5.50
CA ASN A 222 11.05 -22.16 5.56
C ASN A 222 9.78 -21.95 4.72
N ILE A 223 9.16 -20.76 4.79
CA ILE A 223 7.97 -20.42 3.99
C ILE A 223 8.28 -20.52 2.49
N VAL A 224 9.35 -19.85 2.03
CA VAL A 224 9.69 -19.81 0.62
C VAL A 224 10.13 -21.17 0.12
N SER A 225 10.94 -21.92 0.88
CA SER A 225 11.34 -23.28 0.52
C SER A 225 10.13 -24.19 0.32
N HIS A 226 9.11 -24.09 1.18
CA HIS A 226 7.90 -24.90 1.05
C HIS A 226 7.05 -24.50 -0.18
N ILE A 227 6.96 -23.20 -0.50
CA ILE A 227 6.24 -22.71 -1.69
C ILE A 227 6.85 -23.28 -2.97
N TYR A 228 8.19 -23.36 -3.06
CA TYR A 228 8.91 -23.81 -4.25
C TYR A 228 9.31 -25.29 -4.22
N GLU A 229 8.91 -26.04 -3.18
CA GLU A 229 9.24 -27.48 -3.04
C GLU A 229 8.68 -28.34 -4.18
N SER A 230 7.52 -27.96 -4.73
CA SER A 230 6.89 -28.67 -5.86
C SER A 230 7.50 -28.32 -7.23
N GLU A 231 8.27 -27.24 -7.31
CA GLU A 231 8.99 -26.88 -8.51
C GLU A 231 10.32 -27.64 -8.50
N SER A 232 10.60 -28.45 -9.52
CA SER A 232 11.79 -29.33 -9.64
C SER A 232 13.14 -28.59 -9.62
N LYS A 233 13.25 -27.53 -8.80
CA LYS A 233 14.42 -26.64 -8.69
C LYS A 233 15.21 -26.96 -7.44
N GLU A 234 16.45 -27.36 -7.60
CA GLU A 234 17.35 -27.56 -6.48
C GLU A 234 18.07 -26.25 -6.11
N ILE A 235 17.52 -25.50 -5.16
CA ILE A 235 18.14 -24.29 -4.63
C ILE A 235 18.79 -24.59 -3.29
N LYS A 236 20.13 -24.54 -3.26
CA LYS A 236 20.92 -24.71 -2.03
C LYS A 236 20.89 -23.42 -1.20
N ILE A 237 20.47 -23.52 0.07
CA ILE A 237 20.46 -22.40 1.00
C ILE A 237 21.63 -22.50 1.97
N VAL A 238 22.44 -21.44 2.01
CA VAL A 238 23.58 -21.30 2.94
C VAL A 238 23.27 -20.18 3.93
N LYS A 239 23.31 -20.49 5.24
CA LYS A 239 23.04 -19.54 6.33
C LYS A 239 24.32 -19.24 7.08
N GLU A 240 24.74 -17.98 7.07
CA GLU A 240 25.87 -17.46 7.85
C GLU A 240 25.30 -16.39 8.81
N LEU A 241 24.59 -16.85 9.85
CA LEU A 241 23.91 -15.99 10.81
C LEU A 241 24.74 -15.90 12.08
N GLU A 242 25.23 -14.71 12.42
CA GLU A 242 25.96 -14.48 13.69
C GLU A 242 25.02 -14.73 14.85
N PRO A 243 25.39 -15.59 15.83
CA PRO A 243 24.57 -15.84 17.01
C PRO A 243 24.56 -14.63 17.94
N GLY A 244 23.42 -14.42 18.62
CA GLY A 244 23.31 -13.36 19.63
C GLY A 244 23.31 -11.95 19.03
N LEU A 245 22.83 -11.77 17.84
CA LEU A 245 22.56 -10.45 17.28
C LEU A 245 21.61 -9.67 18.19
N PRO A 246 21.80 -8.36 18.35
CA PRO A 246 20.87 -7.55 19.10
C PRO A 246 19.50 -7.52 18.44
N LYS A 247 18.44 -7.45 19.25
CA LYS A 247 17.07 -7.30 18.74
C LYS A 247 16.86 -5.88 18.22
N ILE A 248 16.05 -5.77 17.17
CA ILE A 248 15.57 -4.49 16.67
C ILE A 248 14.17 -4.21 17.20
N TYR A 249 13.80 -2.95 17.38
CA TYR A 249 12.45 -2.56 17.75
C TYR A 249 11.62 -2.32 16.49
N ALA A 250 10.81 -3.30 16.10
CA ALA A 250 10.12 -3.31 14.82
C ALA A 250 8.76 -4.02 14.88
N ASN A 251 7.97 -3.90 13.81
CA ASN A 251 6.82 -4.76 13.57
C ASN A 251 7.33 -6.04 12.88
N TYR A 252 7.10 -7.18 13.51
CA TYR A 252 7.53 -8.49 13.01
C TYR A 252 7.01 -8.78 11.60
N GLU A 253 5.73 -8.49 11.33
CA GLU A 253 5.12 -8.78 10.03
C GLU A 253 5.71 -7.92 8.90
N GLU A 254 6.08 -6.67 9.18
CA GLU A 254 6.73 -5.80 8.19
C GLU A 254 8.13 -6.30 7.82
N ILE A 255 8.94 -6.66 8.82
CA ILE A 255 10.28 -7.21 8.57
C ILE A 255 10.17 -8.54 7.83
N LYS A 256 9.25 -9.41 8.25
CA LYS A 256 8.94 -10.67 7.55
C LYS A 256 8.56 -10.44 6.10
N GLN A 257 7.70 -9.47 5.82
CA GLN A 257 7.29 -9.11 4.46
C GLN A 257 8.46 -8.63 3.59
N ALA A 258 9.32 -7.75 4.13
CA ALA A 258 10.49 -7.29 3.38
C ALA A 258 11.44 -8.45 3.03
N PHE A 259 11.70 -9.36 3.97
CA PHE A 259 12.55 -10.51 3.74
C PHE A 259 11.90 -11.52 2.78
N LEU A 260 10.58 -11.75 2.89
CA LEU A 260 9.84 -12.60 1.95
C LEU A 260 9.99 -12.10 0.51
N ASN A 261 9.84 -10.80 0.28
CA ASN A 261 9.97 -10.21 -1.05
C ASN A 261 11.38 -10.42 -1.62
N ILE A 262 12.42 -10.28 -0.80
CA ILE A 262 13.81 -10.46 -1.23
C ILE A 262 14.11 -11.93 -1.54
N VAL A 263 13.74 -12.84 -0.62
CA VAL A 263 14.00 -14.28 -0.79
C VAL A 263 13.18 -14.84 -1.96
N LYS A 264 11.91 -14.45 -2.12
CA LYS A 264 11.08 -14.82 -3.28
C LYS A 264 11.73 -14.36 -4.60
N ASN A 265 12.20 -13.11 -4.65
CA ASN A 265 12.91 -12.60 -5.84
C ASN A 265 14.17 -13.40 -6.17
N ALA A 266 14.94 -13.82 -5.18
CA ALA A 266 16.12 -14.67 -5.37
C ALA A 266 15.75 -16.05 -5.93
N PHE A 267 14.69 -16.68 -5.41
CA PHE A 267 14.22 -17.97 -5.93
C PHE A 267 13.73 -17.88 -7.38
N GLU A 268 12.98 -16.84 -7.70
CA GLU A 268 12.49 -16.57 -9.05
C GLU A 268 13.62 -16.25 -10.05
N ALA A 269 14.75 -15.68 -9.56
CA ALA A 269 15.90 -15.38 -10.37
C ALA A 269 16.74 -16.64 -10.70
N MET A 270 16.47 -17.78 -10.06
CA MET A 270 17.16 -19.05 -10.22
C MET A 270 16.26 -20.14 -10.83
N PRO A 271 15.77 -20.01 -12.07
CA PRO A 271 14.83 -20.95 -12.67
C PRO A 271 15.41 -22.36 -12.84
N GLU A 272 16.71 -22.48 -13.04
CA GLU A 272 17.42 -23.76 -13.20
C GLU A 272 18.04 -24.29 -11.89
N GLY A 273 17.66 -23.72 -10.75
CA GLY A 273 18.34 -23.97 -9.48
C GLY A 273 19.53 -23.04 -9.24
N GLY A 274 20.20 -23.23 -8.10
CA GLY A 274 21.32 -22.35 -7.74
C GLY A 274 21.60 -22.32 -6.24
N MET A 275 22.19 -21.22 -5.77
CA MET A 275 22.53 -21.04 -4.36
C MET A 275 22.08 -19.68 -3.85
N LEU A 276 21.35 -19.68 -2.73
CA LEU A 276 21.03 -18.50 -1.95
C LEU A 276 21.87 -18.50 -0.67
N THR A 277 22.76 -17.51 -0.54
CA THR A 277 23.54 -17.29 0.69
C THR A 277 22.94 -16.12 1.48
N ILE A 278 22.66 -16.33 2.76
CA ILE A 278 22.12 -15.31 3.65
C ILE A 278 23.10 -15.11 4.79
N LYS A 279 23.58 -13.87 4.91
CA LYS A 279 24.51 -13.47 5.97
C LYS A 279 23.82 -12.44 6.86
N ALA A 280 23.95 -12.59 8.19
CA ALA A 280 23.52 -11.59 9.16
C ALA A 280 24.63 -11.42 10.21
N ARG A 281 25.06 -10.16 10.40
CA ARG A 281 26.15 -9.83 11.33
C ARG A 281 25.99 -8.43 11.92
N ARG A 282 26.66 -8.16 13.02
CA ARG A 282 26.84 -6.78 13.47
C ARG A 282 27.71 -6.03 12.46
N GLN A 283 27.37 -4.77 12.21
CA GLN A 283 28.19 -3.96 11.31
C GLN A 283 29.47 -3.54 12.05
N PRO A 284 30.67 -3.88 11.53
CA PRO A 284 31.93 -3.62 12.23
C PRO A 284 32.15 -2.13 12.56
N ASP A 285 31.84 -1.25 11.60
CA ASP A 285 32.03 0.19 11.70
C ASP A 285 30.86 0.92 12.39
N SER A 286 29.78 0.22 12.72
CA SER A 286 28.60 0.79 13.36
C SER A 286 27.91 -0.25 14.27
N PRO A 287 28.37 -0.39 15.53
CA PRO A 287 27.85 -1.41 16.47
C PRO A 287 26.35 -1.30 16.75
N ARG A 288 25.74 -0.18 16.38
CA ARG A 288 24.30 0.08 16.50
C ARG A 288 23.50 -0.34 15.26
N HIS A 289 24.10 -1.07 14.31
CA HIS A 289 23.43 -1.57 13.11
C HIS A 289 23.70 -3.06 12.93
N ILE A 290 22.67 -3.75 12.41
CA ILE A 290 22.78 -5.11 11.91
C ILE A 290 22.84 -5.02 10.38
N GLN A 291 23.79 -5.73 9.79
CA GLN A 291 23.89 -5.91 8.36
C GLN A 291 23.35 -7.29 7.95
N LEU A 292 22.43 -7.31 6.98
CA LEU A 292 21.99 -8.53 6.31
C LEU A 292 22.39 -8.46 4.84
N VAL A 293 22.80 -9.60 4.30
CA VAL A 293 23.12 -9.73 2.88
C VAL A 293 22.48 -11.00 2.34
N PHE A 294 21.66 -10.85 1.30
CA PHE A 294 21.04 -11.95 0.55
C PHE A 294 21.73 -12.02 -0.80
N ILE A 295 22.38 -13.14 -1.12
CA ILE A 295 23.17 -13.32 -2.35
C ILE A 295 22.62 -14.52 -3.10
N ASP A 296 22.08 -14.32 -4.28
CA ASP A 296 21.67 -15.38 -5.19
C ASP A 296 22.70 -15.55 -6.34
N THR A 297 22.69 -16.72 -6.95
CA THR A 297 23.48 -17.05 -8.15
C THR A 297 22.62 -17.07 -9.42
N GLY A 298 21.54 -16.29 -9.42
CA GLY A 298 20.56 -16.27 -10.48
C GLY A 298 20.98 -15.50 -11.73
N VAL A 299 20.00 -15.20 -12.58
CA VAL A 299 20.23 -14.53 -13.87
C VAL A 299 20.72 -13.08 -13.74
N GLY A 300 20.71 -12.53 -12.54
CA GLY A 300 21.14 -11.15 -12.29
C GLY A 300 20.25 -10.09 -12.95
N ILE A 301 20.69 -8.83 -12.89
CA ILE A 301 19.93 -7.66 -13.33
C ILE A 301 20.78 -6.83 -14.28
N LYS A 302 20.20 -6.40 -15.41
CA LYS A 302 20.85 -5.51 -16.36
C LYS A 302 21.14 -4.16 -15.75
N GLN A 303 22.33 -3.60 -15.98
CA GLN A 303 22.78 -2.31 -15.44
C GLN A 303 21.76 -1.18 -15.63
N LYS A 304 21.15 -1.10 -16.83
CA LYS A 304 20.13 -0.08 -17.14
C LYS A 304 18.87 -0.11 -16.26
N ASN A 305 18.62 -1.24 -15.60
CA ASN A 305 17.44 -1.45 -14.78
C ASN A 305 17.69 -1.15 -13.29
N LEU A 306 18.96 -1.08 -12.86
CA LEU A 306 19.32 -0.93 -11.44
C LEU A 306 18.73 0.35 -10.81
N GLU A 307 18.74 1.46 -11.51
CA GLU A 307 18.21 2.74 -11.02
C GLU A 307 16.68 2.72 -10.83
N SER A 308 15.99 1.85 -11.58
CA SER A 308 14.53 1.77 -11.58
C SER A 308 13.96 0.67 -10.66
N LEU A 309 14.81 -0.16 -10.05
CA LEU A 309 14.37 -1.33 -9.28
C LEU A 309 13.42 -1.02 -8.10
N PHE A 310 13.59 0.14 -7.51
CA PHE A 310 12.78 0.59 -6.39
C PHE A 310 11.56 1.43 -6.80
N ASN A 311 11.39 1.69 -8.10
CA ASN A 311 10.22 2.41 -8.59
C ASN A 311 8.99 1.48 -8.51
N PRO A 312 7.88 1.91 -7.92
CA PRO A 312 6.66 1.12 -7.90
C PRO A 312 6.24 0.72 -9.32
N PHE A 313 5.73 -0.50 -9.47
CA PHE A 313 5.29 -1.10 -10.74
C PHE A 313 6.41 -1.39 -11.77
N PHE A 314 7.67 -1.12 -11.45
CA PHE A 314 8.77 -1.53 -12.31
C PHE A 314 9.04 -3.03 -12.18
N THR A 315 8.88 -3.76 -13.27
CA THR A 315 9.15 -5.20 -13.34
C THR A 315 9.69 -5.60 -14.70
N THR A 316 10.56 -6.60 -14.73
CA THR A 316 11.01 -7.28 -15.94
C THR A 316 10.39 -8.67 -16.07
N LYS A 317 9.56 -9.09 -15.12
CA LYS A 317 8.91 -10.41 -15.05
C LYS A 317 7.54 -10.33 -15.70
N LEU A 318 7.14 -11.36 -16.46
CA LEU A 318 5.84 -11.43 -17.14
C LEU A 318 4.64 -11.40 -16.18
N ARG A 319 4.79 -11.93 -14.96
CA ARG A 319 3.75 -11.99 -13.90
C ARG A 319 4.17 -11.27 -12.63
N GLY A 320 5.03 -10.26 -12.72
CA GLY A 320 5.50 -9.51 -11.56
C GLY A 320 4.71 -8.21 -11.38
N THR A 321 4.30 -7.89 -10.17
CA THR A 321 3.59 -6.64 -9.83
C THR A 321 4.50 -5.41 -9.82
N GLY A 322 5.82 -5.62 -9.66
CA GLY A 322 6.80 -4.53 -9.53
C GLY A 322 6.69 -3.77 -8.19
N LEU A 323 5.94 -4.28 -7.22
CA LEU A 323 5.77 -3.65 -5.91
C LEU A 323 6.73 -4.17 -4.85
N GLY A 324 7.24 -5.39 -4.99
CA GLY A 324 8.01 -6.07 -3.95
C GLY A 324 9.22 -5.28 -3.44
N LEU A 325 10.08 -4.77 -4.34
CA LEU A 325 11.27 -3.99 -3.95
C LEU A 325 10.90 -2.58 -3.48
N ALA A 326 9.85 -1.96 -4.01
CA ALA A 326 9.34 -0.69 -3.52
C ALA A 326 8.84 -0.82 -2.07
N ILE A 327 8.15 -1.92 -1.74
CA ILE A 327 7.75 -2.25 -0.36
C ILE A 327 8.98 -2.46 0.53
N CYS A 328 10.01 -3.17 0.06
CA CYS A 328 11.25 -3.35 0.83
C CYS A 328 11.91 -2.00 1.15
N ARG A 329 12.05 -1.10 0.18
CA ARG A 329 12.61 0.23 0.39
C ARG A 329 11.78 1.04 1.39
N ARG A 330 10.46 1.04 1.27
CA ARG A 330 9.55 1.72 2.19
C ARG A 330 9.72 1.20 3.62
N ILE A 331 9.72 -0.11 3.81
CA ILE A 331 9.89 -0.71 5.13
C ILE A 331 11.28 -0.39 5.68
N ILE A 332 12.34 -0.74 4.96
CA ILE A 332 13.70 -0.68 5.48
C ILE A 332 14.19 0.77 5.61
N ALA A 333 14.06 1.59 4.55
CA ALA A 333 14.65 2.92 4.51
C ALA A 333 13.73 4.00 5.11
N GLU A 334 12.45 4.01 4.75
CA GLU A 334 11.56 5.10 5.15
C GLU A 334 11.03 4.89 6.57
N ARG A 335 10.65 3.64 6.93
CA ARG A 335 10.06 3.36 8.24
C ARG A 335 11.08 3.07 9.33
N TYR A 336 12.08 2.25 9.04
CA TYR A 336 13.09 1.85 10.03
C TYR A 336 14.40 2.65 9.94
N HIS A 337 14.46 3.66 9.03
CA HIS A 337 15.65 4.49 8.81
C HIS A 337 16.93 3.68 8.57
N GLY A 338 16.73 2.48 8.01
CA GLY A 338 17.81 1.61 7.56
C GLY A 338 18.29 1.97 6.16
N LYS A 339 19.14 1.12 5.60
CA LYS A 339 19.58 1.24 4.21
C LYS A 339 19.35 -0.05 3.48
N ILE A 340 18.97 0.04 2.20
CA ILE A 340 18.89 -1.09 1.29
C ILE A 340 19.66 -0.75 0.01
N HIS A 341 20.55 -1.65 -0.38
CA HIS A 341 21.39 -1.50 -1.57
C HIS A 341 21.39 -2.80 -2.35
N ILE A 342 21.40 -2.72 -3.69
CA ILE A 342 21.43 -3.87 -4.59
C ILE A 342 22.64 -3.77 -5.50
N GLU A 343 23.43 -4.83 -5.50
CA GLU A 343 24.53 -5.04 -6.45
C GLU A 343 24.18 -6.25 -7.30
N SER A 344 24.25 -6.11 -8.61
CA SER A 344 23.92 -7.20 -9.53
C SER A 344 24.67 -7.08 -10.84
N GLU A 345 25.01 -8.21 -11.41
CA GLU A 345 25.58 -8.32 -12.75
C GLU A 345 24.83 -9.41 -13.52
N GLU A 346 24.47 -9.12 -14.78
CA GLU A 346 23.73 -10.06 -15.63
C GLU A 346 24.46 -11.40 -15.72
N ASN A 347 23.76 -12.50 -15.48
CA ASN A 347 24.24 -13.89 -15.42
C ASN A 347 25.24 -14.21 -14.30
N LYS A 348 25.40 -13.35 -13.30
CA LYS A 348 26.26 -13.63 -12.13
C LYS A 348 25.50 -13.63 -10.81
N GLY A 349 24.23 -13.18 -10.82
CA GLY A 349 23.39 -13.13 -9.66
C GLY A 349 23.23 -11.75 -9.05
N THR A 350 22.60 -11.69 -7.86
CA THR A 350 22.25 -10.45 -7.18
C THR A 350 22.63 -10.53 -5.71
N ALA A 351 23.14 -9.42 -5.16
CA ALA A 351 23.36 -9.23 -3.74
C ALA A 351 22.50 -8.07 -3.23
N VAL A 352 21.56 -8.37 -2.33
CA VAL A 352 20.75 -7.38 -1.63
C VAL A 352 21.34 -7.16 -0.24
N LYS A 353 21.82 -5.95 0.05
CA LYS A 353 22.41 -5.55 1.33
C LYS A 353 21.42 -4.68 2.09
N ILE A 354 21.15 -5.02 3.35
CA ILE A 354 20.27 -4.29 4.25
C ILE A 354 21.04 -3.92 5.50
N GLU A 355 20.86 -2.69 5.97
CA GLU A 355 21.34 -2.21 7.26
C GLU A 355 20.15 -1.76 8.10
N LEU A 356 20.01 -2.30 9.31
CA LEU A 356 18.92 -1.96 10.23
C LEU A 356 19.49 -1.43 11.54
N PRO A 357 18.96 -0.30 12.07
CA PRO A 357 19.40 0.22 13.35
C PRO A 357 18.92 -0.64 14.52
N VAL A 358 19.74 -0.77 15.54
CA VAL A 358 19.46 -1.52 16.78
C VAL A 358 18.97 -0.56 17.86
N GLY A 359 17.95 -0.95 18.60
CA GLY A 359 17.61 -0.36 19.91
C GLY A 359 16.97 1.03 19.90
N ARG A 360 16.34 1.50 18.80
CA ARG A 360 15.57 2.75 18.80
C ARG A 360 14.07 2.50 18.91
N ARG A 361 13.45 3.02 20.00
CA ARG A 361 12.02 3.36 19.96
C ARG A 361 11.84 4.52 18.98
N LEU A 362 10.92 4.39 18.03
CA LEU A 362 10.45 5.51 17.20
C LEU A 362 9.88 6.57 18.17
N GLY A 363 10.63 7.64 18.42
CA GLY A 363 10.24 8.72 19.35
C GLY A 363 11.34 9.32 20.21
N ASP A 364 12.50 8.68 20.33
CA ASP A 364 13.62 9.22 21.16
C ASP A 364 14.55 10.15 20.37
N ASN A 365 14.01 11.19 19.78
CA ASN A 365 14.80 12.23 19.11
C ASN A 365 14.99 13.49 19.97
N THR A 366 14.93 13.36 21.31
CA THR A 366 15.27 14.47 22.21
C THR A 366 16.10 13.95 23.38
N ARG A 367 17.40 14.11 23.28
CA ARG A 367 18.45 14.25 24.29
C ARG A 367 19.66 13.37 24.03
N SER A 368 20.67 13.95 23.41
CA SER A 368 22.07 13.76 23.77
C SER A 368 22.95 14.52 22.78
N GLU A 369 23.04 15.82 23.01
CA GLU A 369 24.24 16.61 22.85
C GLU A 369 24.47 17.23 24.24
N GLU A 370 25.33 16.59 25.03
CA GLU A 370 26.20 17.15 26.04
C GLU A 370 27.43 16.25 26.17
#